data_50a6601dbb14166bbf67dd8c09d2c03a
#
_entry.id   50a6601dbb14166bbf67dd8c09d2c03a
#
_cell.length_a   1.000
_cell.length_b   1.000
_cell.length_c   1.000
_cell.angle_alpha   90.00
_cell.angle_beta   90.00
_cell.angle_gamma   90.00
#
_symmetry.space_group_name_H-M   'P 1'
#
loop_
_entity.id
_entity.type
_entity.pdbx_description
1 polymer ?
#
loop_
_entity_poly.entity_id
_entity_poly.type
_entity_poly.pdbx_seq_one_letter_code
_entity_poly.pdbx_strand_id
1 'polypeptide(L)'
;MVRFFRRIVTSVLKVLVELALLTGGLMFLANYAFHHWIPIRQRVQASVEAKVALHHIHPLSYTAIPAAYREAVIATEDRRFSWDPGFDPVGIVRSFIVDVEKDGYVEGGSTITQQLVDNTILNKKKTITRKVKQLAYAVGIYDTFSKEDTLAMYANVIYFGHGAYGLYNAAETYFGQTPTQCNAGELAMLAGIPNEPSLYDPFRNLSLARQRQQIVIDNMVDDGQITQSEAEQIRAMPIRLVHNKGQ
;
A
#
# COMPACT_ATOMS: atom_id res chain seq x y z
N MET A 1 8.27 44.09 -5.47
CA MET A 1 7.48 42.87 -5.62
C MET A 1 8.21 41.79 -6.45
N VAL A 2 8.63 42.03 -7.69
CA VAL A 2 9.28 41.06 -8.59
C VAL A 2 10.58 40.46 -8.02
N ARG A 3 11.45 41.26 -7.38
CA ARG A 3 12.72 40.77 -6.77
C ARG A 3 12.50 39.87 -5.55
N PHE A 4 11.44 40.10 -4.79
CA PHE A 4 11.06 39.25 -3.64
C PHE A 4 10.51 37.90 -4.11
N PHE A 5 9.60 37.91 -5.08
CA PHE A 5 9.06 36.69 -5.68
C PHE A 5 10.16 35.83 -6.34
N ARG A 6 11.08 36.45 -7.08
CA ARG A 6 12.23 35.74 -7.68
C ARG A 6 13.12 35.08 -6.61
N ARG A 7 13.34 35.73 -5.46
CA ARG A 7 14.11 35.13 -4.35
C ARG A 7 13.43 33.92 -3.74
N ILE A 8 12.11 33.97 -3.55
CA ILE A 8 11.34 32.83 -3.06
C ILE A 8 11.42 31.66 -4.06
N VAL A 9 11.16 31.91 -5.34
CA VAL A 9 11.23 30.88 -6.38
C VAL A 9 12.63 30.24 -6.46
N THR A 10 13.68 31.04 -6.41
CA THR A 10 15.05 30.49 -6.43
C THR A 10 15.38 29.71 -5.16
N SER A 11 14.88 30.10 -4.00
CA SER A 11 15.09 29.34 -2.75
C SER A 11 14.32 28.02 -2.77
N VAL A 12 13.08 28.02 -3.23
CA VAL A 12 12.28 26.78 -3.39
C VAL A 12 12.96 25.84 -4.38
N LEU A 13 13.39 26.36 -5.55
CA LEU A 13 14.08 25.55 -6.54
C LEU A 13 15.39 24.95 -5.99
N LYS A 14 16.15 25.72 -5.22
CA LYS A 14 17.37 25.24 -4.56
C LYS A 14 17.05 24.08 -3.59
N VAL A 15 16.05 24.23 -2.74
CA VAL A 15 15.62 23.19 -1.80
C VAL A 15 15.16 21.93 -2.54
N LEU A 16 14.43 22.08 -3.64
CA LEU A 16 13.98 20.93 -4.47
C LEU A 16 15.18 20.20 -5.11
N VAL A 17 16.17 20.94 -5.60
CA VAL A 17 17.40 20.35 -6.16
C VAL A 17 18.21 19.64 -5.07
N GLU A 18 18.38 20.24 -3.89
CA GLU A 18 19.06 19.60 -2.76
C GLU A 18 18.34 18.32 -2.30
N LEU A 19 17.02 18.33 -2.23
CA LEU A 19 16.21 17.15 -1.95
C LEU A 19 16.38 16.06 -3.02
N ALA A 20 16.38 16.42 -4.30
CA ALA A 20 16.58 15.47 -5.39
C ALA A 20 18.00 14.85 -5.37
N LEU A 21 19.02 15.64 -5.05
CA LEU A 21 20.40 15.15 -4.91
C LEU A 21 20.56 14.23 -3.69
N LEU A 22 19.92 14.58 -2.56
CA LEU A 22 19.91 13.76 -1.34
C LEU A 22 19.21 12.42 -1.58
N THR A 23 18.04 12.43 -2.22
CA THR A 23 17.30 11.20 -2.55
C THR A 23 18.07 10.34 -3.56
N GLY A 24 18.64 10.93 -4.60
CA GLY A 24 19.48 10.23 -5.57
C GLY A 24 20.72 9.61 -4.92
N GLY A 25 21.40 10.36 -4.06
CA GLY A 25 22.53 9.85 -3.29
C GLY A 25 22.15 8.70 -2.34
N LEU A 26 21.02 8.79 -1.67
CA LEU A 26 20.51 7.72 -0.80
C LEU A 26 20.16 6.46 -1.60
N MET A 27 19.51 6.63 -2.76
CA MET A 27 19.21 5.53 -3.67
C MET A 27 20.48 4.83 -4.17
N PHE A 28 21.49 5.61 -4.59
CA PHE A 28 22.78 5.07 -5.02
C PHE A 28 23.47 4.28 -3.92
N LEU A 29 23.54 4.84 -2.69
CA LEU A 29 24.14 4.17 -1.54
C LEU A 29 23.37 2.91 -1.13
N ALA A 30 22.04 2.96 -1.17
CA ALA A 30 21.20 1.79 -0.90
C ALA A 30 21.41 0.69 -1.92
N ASN A 31 21.37 1.02 -3.20
CA ASN A 31 21.65 0.09 -4.31
C ASN A 31 23.04 -0.54 -4.17
N TYR A 32 24.06 0.27 -3.93
CA TYR A 32 25.43 -0.20 -3.70
C TYR A 32 25.53 -1.17 -2.50
N ALA A 33 24.90 -0.81 -1.35
CA ALA A 33 24.91 -1.64 -0.16
C ALA A 33 24.15 -2.95 -0.36
N PHE A 34 23.00 -2.93 -1.05
CA PHE A 34 22.21 -4.13 -1.31
C PHE A 34 22.93 -5.08 -2.27
N HIS A 35 23.61 -4.56 -3.29
CA HIS A 35 24.38 -5.41 -4.20
C HIS A 35 25.62 -6.04 -3.55
N HIS A 36 26.23 -5.39 -2.55
CA HIS A 36 27.52 -5.82 -2.01
C HIS A 36 27.44 -6.46 -0.61
N TRP A 37 26.44 -6.06 0.21
CA TRP A 37 26.46 -6.43 1.63
C TRP A 37 25.14 -7.00 2.16
N ILE A 38 24.02 -6.79 1.50
CA ILE A 38 22.72 -7.21 2.01
C ILE A 38 22.07 -8.20 1.03
N PRO A 39 21.87 -9.47 1.43
CA PRO A 39 21.18 -10.45 0.60
C PRO A 39 19.66 -10.19 0.62
N ILE A 40 19.23 -9.08 -0.03
CA ILE A 40 17.84 -8.58 0.04
C ILE A 40 16.83 -9.65 -0.39
N ARG A 41 17.10 -10.36 -1.48
CA ARG A 41 16.22 -11.43 -1.98
C ARG A 41 15.94 -12.48 -0.92
N GLN A 42 17.00 -13.06 -0.35
CA GLN A 42 16.88 -14.11 0.66
C GLN A 42 16.17 -13.58 1.91
N ARG A 43 16.51 -12.37 2.35
CA ARG A 43 15.92 -11.77 3.55
C ARG A 43 14.44 -11.50 3.41
N VAL A 44 14.01 -10.95 2.26
CA VAL A 44 12.59 -10.66 2.01
C VAL A 44 11.80 -11.96 1.87
N GLN A 45 12.30 -12.91 1.05
CA GLN A 45 11.64 -14.19 0.85
C GLN A 45 11.49 -14.96 2.18
N ALA A 46 12.57 -15.09 2.95
CA ALA A 46 12.51 -15.76 4.27
C ALA A 46 11.51 -15.07 5.22
N SER A 47 11.42 -13.73 5.19
CA SER A 47 10.46 -13.00 6.05
C SER A 47 9.02 -13.22 5.60
N VAL A 48 8.76 -13.26 4.29
CA VAL A 48 7.44 -13.58 3.72
C VAL A 48 7.05 -15.01 4.07
N GLU A 49 7.94 -15.98 3.83
CA GLU A 49 7.71 -17.40 4.13
C GLU A 49 7.45 -17.63 5.63
N ALA A 50 8.22 -17.00 6.50
CA ALA A 50 8.01 -17.08 7.95
C ALA A 50 6.61 -16.55 8.34
N LYS A 51 6.16 -15.47 7.71
CA LYS A 51 4.84 -14.89 7.96
C LYS A 51 3.72 -15.78 7.41
N VAL A 52 3.91 -16.33 6.22
CA VAL A 52 3.00 -17.30 5.61
C VAL A 52 2.83 -18.52 6.52
N ALA A 53 3.93 -19.07 7.02
CA ALA A 53 3.88 -20.22 7.94
C ALA A 53 3.23 -19.85 9.29
N LEU A 54 3.62 -18.72 9.88
CA LEU A 54 3.13 -18.28 11.19
C LEU A 54 1.61 -18.06 11.23
N HIS A 55 1.04 -17.52 10.17
CA HIS A 55 -0.38 -17.18 10.10
C HIS A 55 -1.20 -18.14 9.23
N HIS A 56 -0.62 -19.27 8.83
CA HIS A 56 -1.26 -20.27 7.96
C HIS A 56 -1.88 -19.64 6.71
N ILE A 57 -1.14 -18.72 6.08
CA ILE A 57 -1.63 -17.98 4.91
C ILE A 57 -1.65 -18.93 3.71
N HIS A 58 -2.74 -18.89 2.92
CA HIS A 58 -2.77 -19.52 1.60
C HIS A 58 -2.16 -18.54 0.58
N PRO A 59 -0.91 -18.76 0.11
CA PRO A 59 -0.23 -17.79 -0.73
C PRO A 59 -0.79 -17.79 -2.15
N LEU A 60 -0.97 -16.61 -2.70
CA LEU A 60 -1.41 -16.38 -4.07
C LEU A 60 -0.24 -15.92 -4.95
N SER A 61 -0.12 -16.48 -6.16
CA SER A 61 0.69 -15.87 -7.22
C SER A 61 0.04 -14.58 -7.72
N TYR A 62 0.79 -13.71 -8.38
CA TYR A 62 0.24 -12.49 -8.97
C TYR A 62 -0.96 -12.75 -9.89
N THR A 63 -0.89 -13.78 -10.72
CA THR A 63 -1.96 -14.16 -11.65
C THR A 63 -3.20 -14.72 -10.95
N ALA A 64 -3.05 -15.25 -9.74
CA ALA A 64 -4.18 -15.72 -8.93
C ALA A 64 -4.89 -14.61 -8.15
N ILE A 65 -4.28 -13.42 -8.04
CA ILE A 65 -4.90 -12.23 -7.43
C ILE A 65 -5.85 -11.61 -8.46
N PRO A 66 -7.15 -11.44 -8.16
CA PRO A 66 -8.10 -10.82 -9.09
C PRO A 66 -7.67 -9.43 -9.56
N ALA A 67 -7.85 -9.12 -10.84
CA ALA A 67 -7.50 -7.81 -11.42
C ALA A 67 -8.16 -6.66 -10.65
N ALA A 68 -9.46 -6.78 -10.36
CA ALA A 68 -10.19 -5.76 -9.60
C ALA A 68 -9.59 -5.46 -8.22
N TYR A 69 -9.00 -6.45 -7.52
CA TYR A 69 -8.29 -6.19 -6.27
C TYR A 69 -6.96 -5.46 -6.52
N ARG A 70 -6.18 -5.91 -7.53
CA ARG A 70 -4.89 -5.26 -7.87
C ARG A 70 -5.07 -3.79 -8.21
N GLU A 71 -6.05 -3.50 -9.06
CA GLU A 71 -6.44 -2.14 -9.47
C GLU A 71 -6.89 -1.29 -8.28
N ALA A 72 -7.76 -1.84 -7.43
CA ALA A 72 -8.25 -1.17 -6.23
C ALA A 72 -7.12 -0.81 -5.24
N VAL A 73 -6.20 -1.73 -4.99
CA VAL A 73 -5.05 -1.50 -4.10
C VAL A 73 -4.09 -0.47 -4.70
N ILE A 74 -3.77 -0.58 -5.99
CA ILE A 74 -2.87 0.37 -6.67
C ILE A 74 -3.49 1.77 -6.65
N ALA A 75 -4.74 1.92 -7.04
CA ALA A 75 -5.42 3.22 -7.05
C ALA A 75 -5.51 3.85 -5.66
N THR A 76 -5.59 3.05 -4.60
CA THR A 76 -5.80 3.54 -3.23
C THR A 76 -4.50 3.78 -2.48
N GLU A 77 -3.56 2.85 -2.57
CA GLU A 77 -2.34 2.86 -1.75
C GLU A 77 -1.14 3.44 -2.51
N ASP A 78 -1.11 3.28 -3.83
CA ASP A 78 0.09 3.61 -4.60
C ASP A 78 -0.19 3.81 -6.09
N ARG A 79 -0.84 4.91 -6.47
CA ARG A 79 -1.21 5.22 -7.88
C ARG A 79 -0.04 5.18 -8.86
N ARG A 80 1.18 5.35 -8.38
CA ARG A 80 2.40 5.37 -9.19
C ARG A 80 3.21 4.08 -9.08
N PHE A 81 2.64 3.03 -8.51
CA PHE A 81 3.28 1.74 -8.27
C PHE A 81 4.02 1.20 -9.49
N SER A 82 3.48 1.36 -10.70
CA SER A 82 4.08 0.82 -11.94
C SER A 82 5.48 1.38 -12.26
N TRP A 83 5.79 2.61 -11.81
CA TRP A 83 7.03 3.28 -12.13
C TRP A 83 7.79 3.87 -10.93
N ASP A 84 7.22 3.87 -9.72
CA ASP A 84 7.95 4.34 -8.55
C ASP A 84 9.14 3.42 -8.20
N PRO A 85 10.25 3.96 -7.70
CA PRO A 85 11.44 3.19 -7.32
C PRO A 85 11.33 2.58 -5.89
N GLY A 86 10.16 2.15 -5.48
CA GLY A 86 9.86 1.66 -4.14
C GLY A 86 9.39 2.74 -3.17
N PHE A 87 9.36 4.00 -3.57
CA PHE A 87 8.76 5.13 -2.85
C PHE A 87 8.19 6.14 -3.83
N ASP A 88 7.18 6.89 -3.41
CA ASP A 88 6.53 7.91 -4.23
C ASP A 88 6.99 9.32 -3.84
N PRO A 89 7.95 9.93 -4.56
CA PRO A 89 8.43 11.27 -4.24
C PRO A 89 7.36 12.35 -4.41
N VAL A 90 6.43 12.16 -5.37
CA VAL A 90 5.33 13.10 -5.61
C VAL A 90 4.29 12.99 -4.49
N GLY A 91 3.96 11.77 -4.07
CA GLY A 91 3.06 11.52 -2.95
C GLY A 91 3.62 12.06 -1.63
N ILE A 92 4.91 11.93 -1.38
CA ILE A 92 5.57 12.51 -0.19
C ILE A 92 5.42 14.03 -0.16
N VAL A 93 5.65 14.72 -1.28
CA VAL A 93 5.48 16.18 -1.36
C VAL A 93 4.01 16.57 -1.19
N ARG A 94 3.09 15.85 -1.82
CA ARG A 94 1.66 16.09 -1.72
C ARG A 94 1.16 15.91 -0.28
N SER A 95 1.47 14.80 0.37
CA SER A 95 1.06 14.56 1.77
C SER A 95 1.63 15.62 2.71
N PHE A 96 2.87 16.06 2.51
CA PHE A 96 3.45 17.14 3.31
C PHE A 96 2.66 18.45 3.16
N ILE A 97 2.22 18.81 1.95
CA ILE A 97 1.41 20.02 1.71
C ILE A 97 0.05 19.90 2.41
N VAL A 98 -0.62 18.75 2.25
CA VAL A 98 -1.94 18.50 2.86
C VAL A 98 -1.85 18.47 4.40
N ASP A 99 -0.81 17.84 4.96
CA ASP A 99 -0.58 17.80 6.41
C ASP A 99 -0.35 19.20 7.00
N VAL A 100 0.37 20.08 6.27
CA VAL A 100 0.58 21.49 6.68
C VAL A 100 -0.72 22.30 6.58
N GLU A 101 -1.52 22.11 5.54
CA GLU A 101 -2.79 22.84 5.36
C GLU A 101 -3.85 22.44 6.38
N LYS A 102 -3.86 21.17 6.82
CA LYS A 102 -4.86 20.63 7.76
C LYS A 102 -4.40 20.58 9.20
N ASP A 103 -3.21 21.14 9.50
CA ASP A 103 -2.59 21.19 10.86
C ASP A 103 -2.57 19.81 11.55
N GLY A 104 -2.31 18.74 10.77
CA GLY A 104 -2.30 17.37 11.27
C GLY A 104 -1.89 16.33 10.23
N TYR A 105 -1.49 15.14 10.71
CA TYR A 105 -1.13 14.00 9.86
C TYR A 105 -2.41 13.37 9.26
N VAL A 106 -2.71 13.68 8.01
CA VAL A 106 -3.97 13.31 7.35
C VAL A 106 -3.79 12.28 6.24
N GLU A 107 -2.64 12.25 5.56
CA GLU A 107 -2.42 11.39 4.39
C GLU A 107 -1.24 10.42 4.57
N GLY A 108 -1.50 9.12 4.31
CA GLY A 108 -0.47 8.10 4.26
C GLY A 108 0.31 8.17 2.94
N GLY A 109 1.54 8.69 2.97
CA GLY A 109 2.43 8.74 1.80
C GLY A 109 3.31 7.49 1.64
N SER A 110 2.91 6.33 2.16
CA SER A 110 3.70 5.10 2.06
C SER A 110 3.22 4.23 0.90
N THR A 111 4.15 3.80 0.03
CA THR A 111 3.89 2.93 -1.12
C THR A 111 3.59 1.49 -0.70
N ILE A 112 3.06 0.68 -1.63
CA ILE A 112 2.89 -0.77 -1.47
C ILE A 112 4.22 -1.43 -1.07
N THR A 113 5.32 -1.04 -1.71
CA THR A 113 6.66 -1.58 -1.40
C THR A 113 7.10 -1.23 0.03
N GLN A 114 6.85 -0.01 0.49
CA GLN A 114 7.15 0.40 1.86
C GLN A 114 6.29 -0.35 2.89
N GLN A 115 5.02 -0.57 2.58
CA GLN A 115 4.12 -1.36 3.43
C GLN A 115 4.55 -2.83 3.49
N LEU A 116 5.05 -3.42 2.39
CA LEU A 116 5.65 -4.75 2.40
C LEU A 116 6.84 -4.82 3.36
N VAL A 117 7.75 -3.84 3.30
CA VAL A 117 8.89 -3.73 4.23
C VAL A 117 8.44 -3.65 5.68
N ASP A 118 7.45 -2.82 5.98
CA ASP A 118 6.90 -2.65 7.34
C ASP A 118 6.25 -3.93 7.87
N ASN A 119 5.64 -4.69 6.99
CA ASN A 119 4.95 -5.92 7.36
C ASN A 119 5.86 -7.15 7.43
N THR A 120 7.10 -7.08 6.92
CA THR A 120 8.00 -8.24 6.86
C THR A 120 9.31 -8.04 7.61
N ILE A 121 10.01 -6.93 7.35
CA ILE A 121 11.41 -6.75 7.79
C ILE A 121 11.53 -5.89 9.05
N LEU A 122 10.68 -4.89 9.20
CA LEU A 122 10.80 -3.88 10.24
C LEU A 122 9.89 -4.16 11.45
N ASN A 123 10.34 -3.74 12.62
CA ASN A 123 9.53 -3.75 13.83
C ASN A 123 8.54 -2.56 13.86
N LYS A 124 7.51 -2.62 14.74
CA LYS A 124 6.45 -1.61 14.83
C LYS A 124 6.86 -0.28 15.50
N LYS A 125 8.11 -0.09 15.93
CA LYS A 125 8.54 1.15 16.60
C LYS A 125 8.62 2.31 15.60
N LYS A 126 7.84 3.36 15.79
CA LYS A 126 7.85 4.55 14.92
C LYS A 126 9.05 5.45 15.27
N THR A 127 10.12 5.40 14.48
CA THR A 127 11.32 6.24 14.62
C THR A 127 11.79 6.75 13.23
N ILE A 128 12.51 7.87 13.21
CA ILE A 128 13.12 8.39 11.96
C ILE A 128 14.08 7.35 11.37
N THR A 129 14.91 6.72 12.19
CA THR A 129 15.83 5.66 11.75
C THR A 129 15.10 4.49 11.08
N ARG A 130 13.91 4.12 11.59
CA ARG A 130 13.08 3.10 10.95
C ARG A 130 12.58 3.56 9.57
N LYS A 131 12.16 4.83 9.44
CA LYS A 131 11.70 5.37 8.14
C LYS A 131 12.82 5.39 7.10
N VAL A 132 14.05 5.75 7.49
CA VAL A 132 15.23 5.67 6.61
C VAL A 132 15.51 4.21 6.19
N LYS A 133 15.47 3.26 7.13
CA LYS A 133 15.62 1.84 6.80
C LYS A 133 14.51 1.35 5.87
N GLN A 134 13.27 1.76 6.10
CA GLN A 134 12.13 1.42 5.23
C GLN A 134 12.39 1.86 3.79
N LEU A 135 12.82 3.11 3.58
CA LEU A 135 13.15 3.63 2.25
C LEU A 135 14.28 2.82 1.60
N ALA A 136 15.35 2.56 2.33
CA ALA A 136 16.48 1.78 1.82
C ALA A 136 16.07 0.37 1.41
N TYR A 137 15.29 -0.34 2.24
CA TYR A 137 14.76 -1.66 1.89
C TYR A 137 13.77 -1.61 0.72
N ALA A 138 12.94 -0.57 0.63
CA ALA A 138 11.98 -0.42 -0.47
C ALA A 138 12.69 -0.26 -1.82
N VAL A 139 13.76 0.54 -1.88
CA VAL A 139 14.63 0.65 -3.07
C VAL A 139 15.28 -0.69 -3.40
N GLY A 140 15.81 -1.41 -2.40
CA GLY A 140 16.39 -2.73 -2.62
C GLY A 140 15.39 -3.78 -3.12
N ILE A 141 14.13 -3.72 -2.68
CA ILE A 141 13.04 -4.56 -3.22
C ILE A 141 12.77 -4.20 -4.68
N TYR A 142 12.66 -2.92 -5.00
CA TYR A 142 12.45 -2.45 -6.36
C TYR A 142 13.55 -2.96 -7.32
N ASP A 143 14.82 -2.93 -6.91
CA ASP A 143 15.94 -3.40 -7.71
C ASP A 143 16.01 -4.94 -7.84
N THR A 144 15.36 -5.67 -6.94
CA THR A 144 15.53 -7.11 -6.80
C THR A 144 14.35 -7.93 -7.31
N PHE A 145 13.14 -7.39 -7.22
CA PHE A 145 11.89 -8.07 -7.53
C PHE A 145 11.10 -7.30 -8.60
N SER A 146 10.31 -8.03 -9.39
CA SER A 146 9.33 -7.40 -10.27
C SER A 146 8.22 -6.70 -9.47
N LYS A 147 7.49 -5.80 -10.12
CA LYS A 147 6.30 -5.17 -9.52
C LYS A 147 5.22 -6.21 -9.20
N GLU A 148 5.07 -7.19 -10.05
CA GLU A 148 4.15 -8.32 -9.87
C GLU A 148 4.51 -9.14 -8.63
N ASP A 149 5.79 -9.50 -8.45
CA ASP A 149 6.24 -10.22 -7.26
C ASP A 149 6.04 -9.40 -5.99
N THR A 150 6.33 -8.09 -6.05
CA THR A 150 6.18 -7.17 -4.93
C THR A 150 4.71 -7.07 -4.50
N LEU A 151 3.79 -6.92 -5.46
CA LEU A 151 2.35 -6.86 -5.18
C LEU A 151 1.82 -8.21 -4.65
N ALA A 152 2.29 -9.32 -5.20
CA ALA A 152 1.92 -10.65 -4.72
C ALA A 152 2.39 -10.87 -3.28
N MET A 153 3.65 -10.55 -2.97
CA MET A 153 4.17 -10.62 -1.59
C MET A 153 3.37 -9.72 -0.64
N TYR A 154 3.06 -8.48 -1.04
CA TYR A 154 2.24 -7.56 -0.26
C TYR A 154 0.86 -8.16 0.04
N ALA A 155 0.13 -8.59 -0.99
CA ALA A 155 -1.20 -9.16 -0.85
C ALA A 155 -1.22 -10.41 0.04
N ASN A 156 -0.11 -11.15 0.09
CA ASN A 156 0.01 -12.34 0.92
C ASN A 156 0.33 -12.06 2.40
N VAL A 157 0.92 -10.90 2.74
CA VAL A 157 1.38 -10.67 4.12
C VAL A 157 0.63 -9.58 4.87
N ILE A 158 -0.15 -8.74 4.17
CA ILE A 158 -0.86 -7.63 4.80
C ILE A 158 -1.95 -8.13 5.74
N TYR A 159 -2.19 -7.37 6.82
CA TYR A 159 -3.21 -7.67 7.81
C TYR A 159 -4.53 -7.01 7.46
N PHE A 160 -5.61 -7.79 7.46
CA PHE A 160 -6.97 -7.34 7.13
C PHE A 160 -7.91 -7.23 8.35
N GLY A 161 -7.40 -7.26 9.56
CA GLY A 161 -8.27 -7.33 10.73
C GLY A 161 -8.75 -8.75 11.02
N HIS A 162 -9.48 -8.94 12.12
CA HIS A 162 -10.10 -10.21 12.54
C HIS A 162 -9.17 -11.43 12.52
N GLY A 163 -7.87 -11.23 12.74
CA GLY A 163 -6.87 -12.29 12.66
C GLY A 163 -6.47 -12.70 11.23
N ALA A 164 -7.10 -12.15 10.20
CA ALA A 164 -6.84 -12.50 8.80
C ALA A 164 -5.57 -11.81 8.27
N TYR A 165 -4.60 -12.61 7.86
CA TYR A 165 -3.40 -12.18 7.14
C TYR A 165 -3.43 -12.77 5.73
N GLY A 166 -3.13 -11.93 4.74
CA GLY A 166 -3.18 -12.28 3.32
C GLY A 166 -4.59 -12.23 2.74
N LEU A 167 -4.64 -11.89 1.45
CA LEU A 167 -5.90 -11.67 0.71
C LEU A 167 -6.79 -12.92 0.70
N TYR A 168 -6.18 -14.11 0.52
CA TYR A 168 -6.95 -15.36 0.49
C TYR A 168 -7.68 -15.58 1.82
N ASN A 169 -6.95 -15.54 2.92
CA ASN A 169 -7.53 -15.74 4.25
C ASN A 169 -8.55 -14.66 4.60
N ALA A 170 -8.34 -13.41 4.15
CA ALA A 170 -9.30 -12.33 4.37
C ALA A 170 -10.62 -12.56 3.61
N ALA A 171 -10.54 -12.99 2.35
CA ALA A 171 -11.73 -13.33 1.56
C ALA A 171 -12.51 -14.49 2.17
N GLU A 172 -11.84 -15.55 2.63
CA GLU A 172 -12.50 -16.65 3.36
C GLU A 172 -13.09 -16.18 4.69
N THR A 173 -12.34 -15.39 5.46
CA THR A 173 -12.80 -14.90 6.77
C THR A 173 -14.06 -14.06 6.66
N TYR A 174 -14.09 -13.11 5.74
CA TYR A 174 -15.20 -12.17 5.66
C TYR A 174 -16.35 -12.66 4.79
N PHE A 175 -16.07 -13.36 3.70
CA PHE A 175 -17.07 -13.72 2.68
C PHE A 175 -17.26 -15.22 2.53
N GLY A 176 -16.43 -16.07 3.12
CA GLY A 176 -16.49 -17.53 2.96
C GLY A 176 -16.19 -17.98 1.53
N GLN A 177 -15.42 -17.20 0.78
CA GLN A 177 -15.14 -17.39 -0.63
C GLN A 177 -13.65 -17.21 -0.91
N THR A 178 -13.17 -17.83 -1.98
CA THR A 178 -11.83 -17.52 -2.49
C THR A 178 -11.83 -16.10 -3.13
N PRO A 179 -10.69 -15.40 -3.23
CA PRO A 179 -10.63 -14.08 -3.86
C PRO A 179 -11.20 -14.05 -5.28
N THR A 180 -11.04 -15.12 -6.05
CA THR A 180 -11.56 -15.22 -7.41
C THR A 180 -13.08 -15.40 -7.50
N GLN A 181 -13.73 -15.74 -6.41
CA GLN A 181 -15.19 -15.87 -6.30
C GLN A 181 -15.85 -14.60 -5.75
N CYS A 182 -15.06 -13.71 -5.11
CA CYS A 182 -15.54 -12.43 -4.63
C CYS A 182 -15.94 -11.53 -5.79
N ASN A 183 -17.03 -10.78 -5.62
CA ASN A 183 -17.39 -9.73 -6.57
C ASN A 183 -16.51 -8.49 -6.42
N ALA A 184 -16.53 -7.58 -7.40
CA ALA A 184 -15.68 -6.40 -7.41
C ALA A 184 -15.94 -5.47 -6.20
N GLY A 185 -17.17 -5.41 -5.67
CA GLY A 185 -17.48 -4.65 -4.46
C GLY A 185 -16.82 -5.24 -3.22
N GLU A 186 -16.81 -6.55 -3.07
CA GLU A 186 -16.14 -7.26 -1.98
C GLU A 186 -14.61 -7.07 -2.07
N LEU A 187 -14.05 -7.16 -3.28
CA LEU A 187 -12.62 -6.93 -3.51
C LEU A 187 -12.20 -5.47 -3.22
N ALA A 188 -13.03 -4.48 -3.61
CA ALA A 188 -12.81 -3.08 -3.27
C ALA A 188 -12.89 -2.84 -1.75
N MET A 189 -13.80 -3.53 -1.04
CA MET A 189 -13.85 -3.48 0.42
C MET A 189 -12.56 -4.03 1.03
N LEU A 190 -12.10 -5.21 0.60
CA LEU A 190 -10.84 -5.78 1.07
C LEU A 190 -9.66 -4.84 0.82
N ALA A 191 -9.58 -4.19 -0.33
CA ALA A 191 -8.51 -3.23 -0.62
C ALA A 191 -8.48 -2.03 0.34
N GLY A 192 -9.63 -1.66 0.93
CA GLY A 192 -9.73 -0.56 1.88
C GLY A 192 -9.36 -0.90 3.33
N ILE A 193 -9.51 -2.16 3.75
CA ILE A 193 -9.34 -2.58 5.15
C ILE A 193 -7.91 -2.36 5.69
N PRO A 194 -6.81 -2.65 4.95
CA PRO A 194 -5.45 -2.56 5.48
C PRO A 194 -5.03 -1.18 5.99
N ASN A 195 -5.69 -0.11 5.58
CA ASN A 195 -5.42 1.24 6.05
C ASN A 195 -5.60 1.38 7.57
N GLU A 196 -6.75 0.92 8.10
CA GLU A 196 -7.02 0.80 9.54
C GLU A 196 -7.84 -0.46 9.84
N PRO A 197 -7.19 -1.63 9.93
CA PRO A 197 -7.89 -2.93 9.97
C PRO A 197 -8.85 -3.10 11.15
N SER A 198 -8.61 -2.42 12.27
CA SER A 198 -9.51 -2.47 13.43
C SER A 198 -10.73 -1.58 13.27
N LEU A 199 -10.62 -0.48 12.53
CA LEU A 199 -11.69 0.48 12.28
C LEU A 199 -12.61 0.00 11.16
N TYR A 200 -12.00 -0.52 10.08
CA TYR A 200 -12.70 -0.95 8.87
C TYR A 200 -13.03 -2.45 8.86
N ASP A 201 -12.97 -3.13 10.01
CA ASP A 201 -13.42 -4.51 10.17
C ASP A 201 -14.94 -4.60 9.93
N PRO A 202 -15.42 -5.25 8.83
CA PRO A 202 -16.83 -5.26 8.48
C PRO A 202 -17.70 -6.06 9.46
N PHE A 203 -17.14 -6.97 10.24
CA PHE A 203 -17.86 -7.65 11.31
C PHE A 203 -18.14 -6.74 12.52
N ARG A 204 -17.30 -5.73 12.72
CA ARG A 204 -17.46 -4.76 13.81
C ARG A 204 -18.25 -3.54 13.38
N ASN A 205 -17.97 -3.03 12.18
CA ASN A 205 -18.61 -1.82 11.67
C ASN A 205 -18.72 -1.82 10.15
N LEU A 206 -19.75 -2.52 9.65
CA LEU A 206 -20.01 -2.60 8.21
C LEU A 206 -20.23 -1.22 7.56
N SER A 207 -20.79 -0.25 8.30
CA SER A 207 -21.00 1.10 7.78
C SER A 207 -19.69 1.81 7.47
N LEU A 208 -18.71 1.77 8.40
CA LEU A 208 -17.38 2.35 8.16
C LEU A 208 -16.61 1.57 7.09
N ALA A 209 -16.70 0.24 7.05
CA ALA A 209 -16.11 -0.56 6.00
C ALA A 209 -16.67 -0.18 4.62
N ARG A 210 -17.98 0.07 4.51
CA ARG A 210 -18.61 0.55 3.28
C ARG A 210 -18.19 1.97 2.92
N GLN A 211 -18.08 2.88 3.88
CA GLN A 211 -17.57 4.23 3.62
C GLN A 211 -16.13 4.17 3.07
N ARG A 212 -15.29 3.31 3.64
CA ARG A 212 -13.92 3.10 3.13
C ARG A 212 -13.93 2.48 1.73
N GLN A 213 -14.81 1.51 1.47
CA GLN A 213 -15.02 0.93 0.14
C GLN A 213 -15.39 2.01 -0.90
N GLN A 214 -16.27 2.98 -0.55
CA GLN A 214 -16.60 4.08 -1.46
C GLN A 214 -15.37 4.89 -1.84
N ILE A 215 -14.52 5.22 -0.85
CA ILE A 215 -13.25 5.94 -1.10
C ILE A 215 -12.32 5.14 -2.04
N VAL A 216 -12.26 3.82 -1.88
CA VAL A 216 -11.49 2.95 -2.78
C VAL A 216 -12.03 3.04 -4.21
N ILE A 217 -13.36 2.92 -4.38
CA ILE A 217 -14.01 3.00 -5.69
C ILE A 217 -13.81 4.39 -6.32
N ASP A 218 -13.92 5.47 -5.53
CA ASP A 218 -13.65 6.83 -6.01
C ASP A 218 -12.19 6.98 -6.47
N ASN A 219 -11.25 6.42 -5.72
CA ASN A 219 -9.84 6.41 -6.12
C ASN A 219 -9.59 5.66 -7.43
N MET A 220 -10.31 4.54 -7.68
CA MET A 220 -10.20 3.80 -8.93
C MET A 220 -10.72 4.63 -10.13
N VAL A 221 -11.77 5.43 -9.94
CA VAL A 221 -12.26 6.37 -10.96
C VAL A 221 -11.24 7.49 -11.20
N ASP A 222 -10.75 8.11 -10.14
CA ASP A 222 -9.78 9.22 -10.21
C ASP A 222 -8.45 8.80 -10.85
N ASP A 223 -8.08 7.52 -10.70
CA ASP A 223 -6.89 6.92 -11.31
C ASP A 223 -7.14 6.40 -12.73
N GLY A 224 -8.39 6.46 -13.22
CA GLY A 224 -8.78 6.00 -14.55
C GLY A 224 -8.80 4.48 -14.73
N GLN A 225 -8.79 3.71 -13.63
CA GLN A 225 -8.89 2.25 -13.66
C GLN A 225 -10.29 1.78 -14.07
N ILE A 226 -11.31 2.53 -13.67
CA ILE A 226 -12.71 2.27 -14.00
C ILE A 226 -13.44 3.56 -14.39
N THR A 227 -14.50 3.43 -15.15
CA THR A 227 -15.43 4.52 -15.49
C THR A 227 -16.40 4.81 -14.33
N GLN A 228 -17.02 5.98 -14.33
CA GLN A 228 -18.07 6.31 -13.38
C GLN A 228 -19.25 5.34 -13.42
N SER A 229 -19.62 4.84 -14.59
CA SER A 229 -20.68 3.84 -14.74
C SER A 229 -20.33 2.49 -14.12
N GLU A 230 -19.08 2.03 -14.26
CA GLU A 230 -18.58 0.83 -13.59
C GLU A 230 -18.54 1.01 -12.07
N ALA A 231 -18.12 2.18 -11.60
CA ALA A 231 -18.13 2.52 -10.19
C ALA A 231 -19.54 2.41 -9.57
N GLU A 232 -20.56 2.91 -10.26
CA GLU A 232 -21.97 2.78 -9.82
C GLU A 232 -22.41 1.33 -9.73
N GLN A 233 -22.03 0.52 -10.72
CA GLN A 233 -22.30 -0.94 -10.71
C GLN A 233 -21.61 -1.63 -9.53
N ILE A 234 -20.34 -1.33 -9.28
CA ILE A 234 -19.56 -1.90 -8.16
C ILE A 234 -20.16 -1.49 -6.81
N ARG A 235 -20.59 -0.23 -6.64
CA ARG A 235 -21.27 0.24 -5.43
C ARG A 235 -22.56 -0.48 -5.14
N ALA A 236 -23.30 -0.84 -6.19
CA ALA A 236 -24.58 -1.56 -6.08
C ALA A 236 -24.41 -3.06 -5.77
N MET A 237 -23.18 -3.61 -5.90
CA MET A 237 -22.94 -5.03 -5.63
C MET A 237 -23.19 -5.38 -4.15
N PRO A 238 -23.81 -6.53 -3.88
CA PRO A 238 -24.03 -6.97 -2.50
C PRO A 238 -22.72 -7.34 -1.82
N ILE A 239 -22.56 -6.95 -0.56
CA ILE A 239 -21.51 -7.45 0.34
C ILE A 239 -22.13 -8.54 1.19
N ARG A 240 -21.71 -9.78 0.97
CA ARG A 240 -22.25 -10.97 1.62
C ARG A 240 -21.28 -11.48 2.67
N LEU A 241 -21.36 -10.92 3.87
CA LEU A 241 -20.57 -11.40 5.00
C LEU A 241 -21.02 -12.78 5.45
N VAL A 242 -20.08 -13.66 5.77
CA VAL A 242 -20.39 -14.89 6.49
C VAL A 242 -20.89 -14.54 7.90
N HIS A 243 -21.76 -15.39 8.46
CA HIS A 243 -22.19 -15.20 9.85
C HIS A 243 -20.97 -15.35 10.77
N ASN A 244 -20.68 -14.29 11.53
CA ASN A 244 -19.66 -14.36 12.58
C ASN A 244 -20.10 -15.35 13.66
N LYS A 245 -19.48 -16.55 13.70
CA LYS A 245 -19.80 -17.60 14.68
C LYS A 245 -19.32 -17.26 16.10
N GLY A 246 -18.90 -16.02 16.36
CA GLY A 246 -18.26 -15.58 17.59
C GLY A 246 -19.00 -14.45 18.35
N GLN A 247 -20.29 -14.23 18.11
CA GLN A 247 -21.14 -13.39 18.97
C GLN A 247 -22.23 -14.24 19.61
#